data_e137ec29d4468ad24c3a2b75d9fae20c
#
_entry.id   e137ec29d4468ad24c3a2b75d9fae20c
#
_cell.length_a   1.000
_cell.length_b   1.000
_cell.length_c   1.000
_cell.angle_alpha   90.00
_cell.angle_beta   90.00
_cell.angle_gamma   90.00
#
_symmetry.space_group_name_H-M   'P 1'
#
loop_
_entity.id
_entity.type
_entity.pdbx_description
1 polymer ?
#
loop_
_entity_poly.entity_id
_entity_poly.type
_entity_poly.pdbx_seq_one_letter_code
_entity_poly.pdbx_strand_id
1 'polypeptide(L)'
;MVMSRLPLASIPAGPVAVPGAVAELAAGDTVTPVWRNQLGGLTFRLEDANGGTRYVKWVAAGTPEIDLPGEAERLEWAGRRWAAVPRAPAWGRNADGAWLVTAALPGRSAVDPRWTADPATAAAAIGRGLRLLHDTLPVQECPYDWGVERRLRGRDEAVRQRLGEPPAVDRLVVCHGDACAPNTLLHDDGTFAGHVDLGSLGVADRWADLAVAAWSTEWNYGPGYDGVVYDAYGVAPDPERIAYYRLLWDLA
;
A
#
# COMPACT_ATOMS: atom_id res chain seq x y z
N MET A 1 16.93 -12.71 -21.49
CA MET A 1 17.68 -11.74 -20.67
C MET A 1 16.71 -11.27 -19.61
N VAL A 2 16.79 -11.81 -18.40
CA VAL A 2 15.93 -11.40 -17.29
C VAL A 2 16.36 -9.99 -16.93
N MET A 3 15.55 -8.98 -17.26
CA MET A 3 15.75 -7.64 -16.72
C MET A 3 15.62 -7.76 -15.20
N SER A 4 16.73 -7.57 -14.48
CA SER A 4 16.70 -7.39 -13.04
C SER A 4 15.82 -6.18 -12.76
N ARG A 5 14.56 -6.42 -12.36
CA ARG A 5 13.70 -5.34 -11.85
C ARG A 5 14.39 -4.81 -10.59
N LEU A 6 14.74 -3.53 -10.61
CA LEU A 6 15.14 -2.85 -9.38
C LEU A 6 14.01 -3.02 -8.36
N PRO A 7 14.32 -3.25 -7.09
CA PRO A 7 13.28 -3.40 -6.08
C PRO A 7 12.40 -2.15 -6.09
N LEU A 8 11.07 -2.37 -6.17
CA LEU A 8 10.04 -1.32 -6.23
C LEU A 8 10.15 -0.34 -5.04
N ALA A 9 10.67 -0.84 -3.93
CA ALA A 9 10.94 -0.06 -2.74
C ALA A 9 11.82 -0.89 -1.79
N SER A 10 12.53 -0.25 -0.87
CA SER A 10 13.44 -0.94 0.05
C SER A 10 13.67 -0.16 1.33
N ILE A 11 14.09 -0.87 2.37
CA ILE A 11 14.69 -0.25 3.54
C ILE A 11 16.02 0.37 3.10
N PRO A 12 16.28 1.66 3.39
CA PRO A 12 17.53 2.30 3.01
C PRO A 12 18.75 1.58 3.60
N ALA A 13 19.69 1.17 2.75
CA ALA A 13 20.89 0.43 3.16
C ALA A 13 22.02 1.32 3.73
N GLY A 14 21.82 2.64 3.80
CA GLY A 14 22.84 3.59 4.25
C GLY A 14 22.23 4.90 4.77
N PRO A 15 23.07 5.89 5.13
CA PRO A 15 22.62 7.16 5.65
C PRO A 15 21.66 7.85 4.67
N VAL A 16 20.55 8.38 5.19
CA VAL A 16 19.58 9.17 4.46
C VAL A 16 19.56 10.58 5.08
N ALA A 17 19.70 11.59 4.24
CA ALA A 17 19.53 12.97 4.70
C ALA A 17 18.10 13.17 5.22
N VAL A 18 17.97 13.73 6.41
CA VAL A 18 16.67 14.05 7.00
C VAL A 18 16.22 15.40 6.47
N PRO A 19 15.09 15.49 5.73
CA PRO A 19 14.57 16.76 5.24
C PRO A 19 14.23 17.72 6.39
N GLY A 20 14.37 19.04 6.16
CA GLY A 20 14.13 20.05 7.18
C GLY A 20 12.74 19.94 7.82
N ALA A 21 11.70 19.73 7.00
CA ALA A 21 10.34 19.52 7.51
C ALA A 21 10.21 18.29 8.42
N VAL A 22 10.94 17.20 8.14
CA VAL A 22 10.95 16.00 8.98
C VAL A 22 11.68 16.27 10.29
N ALA A 23 12.81 17.01 10.26
CA ALA A 23 13.55 17.39 11.45
C ALA A 23 12.73 18.32 12.39
N GLU A 24 11.99 19.27 11.79
CA GLU A 24 11.06 20.13 12.55
C GLU A 24 9.93 19.32 13.19
N LEU A 25 9.33 18.39 12.45
CA LEU A 25 8.28 17.50 12.96
C LEU A 25 8.80 16.56 14.05
N ALA A 26 10.06 16.15 13.98
CA ALA A 26 10.67 15.29 14.99
C ALA A 26 10.77 15.98 16.34
N ALA A 27 11.05 17.30 16.38
CA ALA A 27 11.10 18.10 17.60
C ALA A 27 11.95 17.48 18.74
N GLY A 28 13.02 16.77 18.38
CA GLY A 28 13.91 16.07 19.31
C GLY A 28 13.71 14.57 19.43
N ASP A 29 12.70 14.00 18.78
CA ASP A 29 12.52 12.55 18.69
C ASP A 29 13.65 11.87 17.89
N THR A 30 13.86 10.58 18.13
CA THR A 30 14.74 9.76 17.32
C THR A 30 14.15 9.57 15.92
N VAL A 31 14.92 9.91 14.89
CA VAL A 31 14.52 9.81 13.48
C VAL A 31 15.21 8.62 12.83
N THR A 32 14.44 7.66 12.36
CA THR A 32 14.94 6.47 11.67
C THR A 32 14.32 6.36 10.28
N PRO A 33 15.11 6.38 9.16
CA PRO A 33 14.57 6.11 7.84
C PRO A 33 14.18 4.63 7.73
N VAL A 34 12.93 4.34 7.36
CA VAL A 34 12.41 2.97 7.35
C VAL A 34 12.02 2.49 5.95
N TRP A 35 11.81 3.41 5.00
CA TRP A 35 11.40 3.04 3.65
C TRP A 35 11.80 4.09 2.62
N ARG A 36 12.13 3.62 1.41
CA ARG A 36 12.30 4.46 0.20
C ARG A 36 11.55 3.82 -0.94
N ASN A 37 10.67 4.55 -1.60
CA ASN A 37 10.00 4.11 -2.82
C ASN A 37 10.82 4.41 -4.09
N GLN A 38 10.40 3.88 -5.24
CA GLN A 38 11.09 4.07 -6.52
C GLN A 38 11.16 5.52 -6.99
N LEU A 39 10.19 6.35 -6.63
CA LEU A 39 10.12 7.76 -7.01
C LEU A 39 10.93 8.65 -6.06
N GLY A 40 11.66 8.06 -5.09
CA GLY A 40 12.49 8.77 -4.14
C GLY A 40 11.76 9.25 -2.88
N GLY A 41 10.47 8.95 -2.74
CA GLY A 41 9.73 9.21 -1.50
C GLY A 41 10.32 8.43 -0.33
N LEU A 42 10.38 9.08 0.83
CA LEU A 42 10.98 8.55 2.05
C LEU A 42 9.93 8.42 3.15
N THR A 43 10.05 7.36 3.96
CA THR A 43 9.29 7.24 5.20
C THR A 43 10.27 7.16 6.37
N PHE A 44 10.02 7.98 7.38
CA PHE A 44 10.77 8.01 8.62
C PHE A 44 9.88 7.57 9.77
N ARG A 45 10.45 6.77 10.68
CA ARG A 45 9.88 6.50 11.99
C ARG A 45 10.42 7.52 12.97
N LEU A 46 9.53 8.15 13.73
CA LEU A 46 9.83 9.06 14.81
C LEU A 46 9.46 8.39 16.13
N GLU A 47 10.39 8.36 17.08
CA GLU A 47 10.18 7.76 18.41
C GLU A 47 10.47 8.81 19.48
N ASP A 48 9.46 9.13 20.28
CA ASP A 48 9.62 10.04 21.42
C ASP A 48 10.28 9.36 22.63
N ALA A 49 10.68 10.15 23.63
CA ALA A 49 11.36 9.67 24.83
C ALA A 49 10.49 8.71 25.69
N ASN A 50 9.18 8.67 25.47
CA ASN A 50 8.23 7.81 26.19
C ASN A 50 7.88 6.54 25.40
N GLY A 51 8.50 6.33 24.23
CA GLY A 51 8.25 5.19 23.36
C GLY A 51 7.05 5.36 22.42
N GLY A 52 6.46 6.56 22.37
CA GLY A 52 5.43 6.88 21.38
C GLY A 52 6.04 6.88 19.96
N THR A 53 5.34 6.24 19.03
CA THR A 53 5.82 6.07 17.65
C THR A 53 4.83 6.69 16.67
N ARG A 54 5.39 7.39 15.66
CA ARG A 54 4.67 7.89 14.49
C ARG A 54 5.54 7.78 13.25
N TYR A 55 4.93 7.87 12.08
CA TYR A 55 5.64 7.84 10.81
C TYR A 55 5.45 9.14 10.06
N VAL A 56 6.47 9.55 9.33
CA VAL A 56 6.43 10.70 8.41
C VAL A 56 6.82 10.23 7.03
N LYS A 57 5.86 10.25 6.09
CA LYS A 57 6.16 10.17 4.67
C LYS A 57 6.59 11.55 4.20
N TRP A 58 7.62 11.62 3.38
CA TRP A 58 8.09 12.86 2.74
C TRP A 58 8.45 12.62 1.28
N VAL A 59 8.12 13.59 0.45
CA VAL A 59 8.45 13.60 -0.97
C VAL A 59 8.99 14.98 -1.36
N ALA A 60 10.02 15.01 -2.22
CA ALA A 60 10.55 16.26 -2.76
C ALA A 60 9.52 16.97 -3.64
N ALA A 61 9.61 18.30 -3.71
CA ALA A 61 8.78 19.09 -4.60
C ALA A 61 8.94 18.60 -6.06
N GLY A 62 7.82 18.49 -6.78
CA GLY A 62 7.80 18.02 -8.15
C GLY A 62 7.92 16.50 -8.33
N THR A 63 7.94 15.70 -7.26
CA THR A 63 7.86 14.23 -7.37
C THR A 63 6.52 13.84 -8.00
N PRO A 64 6.52 13.16 -9.17
CA PRO A 64 5.30 12.81 -9.86
C PRO A 64 4.54 11.70 -9.12
N GLU A 65 3.23 11.62 -9.36
CA GLU A 65 2.34 10.51 -8.95
C GLU A 65 2.19 10.28 -7.44
N ILE A 66 2.77 11.12 -6.58
CA ILE A 66 2.63 11.03 -5.12
C ILE A 66 1.75 12.17 -4.63
N ASP A 67 0.59 11.83 -4.06
CA ASP A 67 -0.40 12.75 -3.51
C ASP A 67 -0.62 12.50 -2.02
N LEU A 68 0.29 13.03 -1.17
CA LEU A 68 0.20 12.88 0.28
C LEU A 68 -1.04 13.56 0.91
N PRO A 69 -1.50 14.74 0.43
CA PRO A 69 -2.79 15.29 0.86
C PRO A 69 -3.96 14.36 0.56
N GLY A 70 -4.03 13.82 -0.66
CA GLY A 70 -5.06 12.86 -1.03
C GLY A 70 -4.98 11.55 -0.26
N GLU A 71 -3.79 11.09 0.14
CA GLU A 71 -3.64 9.96 1.06
C GLU A 71 -4.20 10.30 2.45
N ALA A 72 -3.93 11.50 2.98
CA ALA A 72 -4.48 11.94 4.25
C ALA A 72 -6.01 11.92 4.27
N GLU A 73 -6.65 12.42 3.19
CA GLU A 73 -8.11 12.41 3.04
C GLU A 73 -8.68 10.99 3.01
N ARG A 74 -8.02 10.06 2.29
CA ARG A 74 -8.43 8.65 2.23
C ARG A 74 -8.28 7.95 3.58
N LEU A 75 -7.18 8.18 4.27
CA LEU A 75 -6.95 7.68 5.63
C LEU A 75 -8.00 8.21 6.61
N GLU A 76 -8.35 9.49 6.54
CA GLU A 76 -9.39 10.09 7.36
C GLU A 76 -10.76 9.46 7.07
N TRP A 77 -11.11 9.33 5.79
CA TRP A 77 -12.38 8.71 5.38
C TRP A 77 -12.48 7.26 5.85
N ALA A 78 -11.45 6.45 5.63
CA ALA A 78 -11.40 5.05 6.02
C ALA A 78 -11.37 4.89 7.55
N GLY A 79 -10.56 5.69 8.25
CA GLY A 79 -10.38 5.62 9.70
C GLY A 79 -11.60 6.00 10.53
N ARG A 80 -12.55 6.75 9.95
CA ARG A 80 -13.88 6.98 10.57
C ARG A 80 -14.77 5.73 10.59
N ARG A 81 -14.45 4.73 9.76
CA ARG A 81 -15.26 3.52 9.54
C ARG A 81 -14.56 2.26 10.00
N TRP A 82 -13.24 2.27 10.03
CA TRP A 82 -12.43 1.09 10.32
C TRP A 82 -11.13 1.47 11.04
N ALA A 83 -10.90 0.86 12.19
CA ALA A 83 -9.76 1.19 13.05
C ALA A 83 -8.42 0.58 12.58
N ALA A 84 -8.43 -0.36 11.63
CA ALA A 84 -7.24 -1.04 11.14
C ALA A 84 -6.52 -0.27 10.01
N VAL A 85 -6.61 1.07 10.04
CA VAL A 85 -5.84 2.00 9.20
C VAL A 85 -5.26 3.12 10.06
N PRO A 86 -4.10 3.69 9.71
CA PRO A 86 -3.48 4.75 10.51
C PRO A 86 -4.34 6.02 10.55
N ARG A 87 -4.35 6.70 11.68
CA ARG A 87 -4.80 8.09 11.73
C ARG A 87 -3.73 9.00 11.12
N ALA A 88 -4.15 9.99 10.36
CA ALA A 88 -3.30 11.01 9.75
C ALA A 88 -3.47 12.37 10.47
N PRO A 89 -2.79 12.60 11.61
CA PRO A 89 -3.00 13.79 12.43
C PRO A 89 -2.52 15.09 11.77
N ALA A 90 -1.60 15.02 10.82
CA ALA A 90 -1.06 16.19 10.14
C ALA A 90 -0.53 15.84 8.75
N TRP A 91 -0.62 16.80 7.85
CA TRP A 91 0.09 16.82 6.59
C TRP A 91 0.41 18.27 6.19
N GLY A 92 1.35 18.45 5.29
CA GLY A 92 1.69 19.78 4.81
C GLY A 92 2.61 19.75 3.59
N ARG A 93 2.91 20.95 3.09
CA ARG A 93 3.83 21.16 1.98
C ARG A 93 4.53 22.51 2.10
N ASN A 94 5.73 22.59 1.57
CA ASN A 94 6.51 23.82 1.43
C ASN A 94 7.24 23.82 0.08
N ALA A 95 8.21 24.73 -0.10
CA ALA A 95 8.99 24.80 -1.33
C ALA A 95 9.86 23.56 -1.58
N ASP A 96 10.26 22.82 -0.51
CA ASP A 96 11.15 21.66 -0.61
C ASP A 96 10.40 20.36 -0.88
N GLY A 97 9.13 20.26 -0.47
CA GLY A 97 8.35 19.04 -0.64
C GLY A 97 7.03 19.02 0.13
N ALA A 98 6.48 17.82 0.22
CA ALA A 98 5.26 17.54 0.98
C ALA A 98 5.51 16.43 2.00
N TRP A 99 4.71 16.42 3.07
CA TRP A 99 4.80 15.38 4.12
C TRP A 99 3.41 14.99 4.64
N LEU A 100 3.35 13.77 5.16
CA LEU A 100 2.19 13.20 5.83
C LEU A 100 2.65 12.51 7.12
N VAL A 101 2.07 12.90 8.25
CA VAL A 101 2.29 12.25 9.54
C VAL A 101 1.19 11.24 9.78
N THR A 102 1.56 10.01 10.14
CA THR A 102 0.62 8.96 10.52
C THR A 102 0.94 8.39 11.89
N ALA A 103 -0.08 8.10 12.69
CA ALA A 103 0.07 7.37 13.93
C ALA A 103 0.49 5.92 13.62
N ALA A 104 1.36 5.34 14.47
CA ALA A 104 1.70 3.95 14.34
C ALA A 104 0.49 3.05 14.62
N LEU A 105 0.33 2.01 13.82
CA LEU A 105 -0.52 0.85 14.13
C LEU A 105 0.33 -0.20 14.85
N PRO A 106 -0.28 -1.06 15.68
CA PRO A 106 0.40 -2.22 16.23
C PRO A 106 0.81 -3.20 15.11
N GLY A 107 1.84 -3.98 15.38
CA GLY A 107 2.29 -5.02 14.45
C GLY A 107 3.49 -4.63 13.58
N ARG A 108 3.85 -5.54 12.69
CA ARG A 108 5.00 -5.46 11.77
C ARG A 108 4.53 -5.64 10.35
N SER A 109 5.19 -4.98 9.40
CA SER A 109 4.93 -5.20 7.98
C SER A 109 5.07 -6.70 7.64
N ALA A 110 4.24 -7.18 6.72
CA ALA A 110 4.32 -8.55 6.21
C ALA A 110 5.68 -8.90 5.57
N VAL A 111 6.51 -7.91 5.27
CA VAL A 111 7.89 -8.10 4.79
C VAL A 111 8.96 -7.95 5.89
N ASP A 112 8.57 -7.84 7.16
CA ASP A 112 9.50 -7.93 8.29
C ASP A 112 10.22 -9.30 8.24
N PRO A 113 11.51 -9.40 8.62
CA PRO A 113 12.27 -10.65 8.63
C PRO A 113 11.56 -11.81 9.33
N ARG A 114 10.77 -11.54 10.38
CA ARG A 114 9.95 -12.55 11.06
C ARG A 114 8.95 -13.21 10.11
N TRP A 115 8.28 -12.40 9.26
CA TRP A 115 7.23 -12.88 8.37
C TRP A 115 7.77 -13.39 7.04
N THR A 116 8.90 -12.88 6.58
CA THR A 116 9.61 -13.49 5.43
C THR A 116 10.17 -14.87 5.77
N ALA A 117 10.39 -15.18 7.05
CA ALA A 117 10.72 -16.51 7.54
C ALA A 117 9.49 -17.43 7.72
N ASP A 118 8.26 -16.86 7.73
CA ASP A 118 6.99 -17.60 7.79
C ASP A 118 6.00 -17.04 6.74
N PRO A 119 6.29 -17.25 5.44
CA PRO A 119 5.53 -16.65 4.34
C PRO A 119 4.06 -17.12 4.27
N ALA A 120 3.78 -18.34 4.70
CA ALA A 120 2.42 -18.87 4.67
C ALA A 120 1.50 -18.09 5.64
N THR A 121 1.98 -17.81 6.85
CA THR A 121 1.26 -16.98 7.82
C THR A 121 1.05 -15.57 7.28
N ALA A 122 2.10 -14.97 6.69
CA ALA A 122 2.02 -13.62 6.11
C ALA A 122 1.01 -13.57 4.94
N ALA A 123 1.09 -14.49 3.98
CA ALA A 123 0.17 -14.56 2.84
C ALA A 123 -1.29 -14.74 3.29
N ALA A 124 -1.51 -15.60 4.30
CA ALA A 124 -2.85 -15.79 4.86
C ALA A 124 -3.37 -14.53 5.58
N ALA A 125 -2.52 -13.79 6.28
CA ALA A 125 -2.90 -12.52 6.91
C ALA A 125 -3.25 -11.45 5.88
N ILE A 126 -2.51 -11.36 4.75
CA ILE A 126 -2.81 -10.47 3.63
C ILE A 126 -4.21 -10.78 3.07
N GLY A 127 -4.51 -12.04 2.76
CA GLY A 127 -5.82 -12.45 2.24
C GLY A 127 -6.97 -12.11 3.20
N ARG A 128 -6.80 -12.42 4.50
CA ARG A 128 -7.79 -12.08 5.53
C ARG A 128 -7.95 -10.57 5.72
N GLY A 129 -6.87 -9.82 5.70
CA GLY A 129 -6.89 -8.37 5.82
C GLY A 129 -7.66 -7.69 4.69
N LEU A 130 -7.41 -8.11 3.44
CA LEU A 130 -8.16 -7.62 2.28
C LEU A 130 -9.65 -8.00 2.36
N ARG A 131 -9.97 -9.21 2.83
CA ARG A 131 -11.36 -9.60 3.04
C ARG A 131 -12.06 -8.68 4.03
N LEU A 132 -11.41 -8.37 5.16
CA LEU A 132 -11.95 -7.46 6.17
C LEU A 132 -12.12 -6.03 5.64
N LEU A 133 -11.14 -5.49 4.89
CA LEU A 133 -11.22 -4.19 4.23
C LEU A 133 -12.45 -4.11 3.32
N HIS A 134 -12.58 -5.08 2.40
CA HIS A 134 -13.63 -5.13 1.38
C HIS A 134 -15.04 -5.36 1.97
N ASP A 135 -15.15 -6.04 3.10
CA ASP A 135 -16.43 -6.26 3.77
C ASP A 135 -16.83 -5.10 4.69
N THR A 136 -15.85 -4.30 5.15
CA THR A 136 -16.11 -3.23 6.14
C THR A 136 -16.39 -1.88 5.49
N LEU A 137 -15.67 -1.51 4.44
CA LEU A 137 -15.79 -0.18 3.86
C LEU A 137 -16.95 -0.10 2.87
N PRO A 138 -17.92 0.82 3.05
CA PRO A 138 -19.13 0.89 2.23
C PRO A 138 -18.85 1.52 0.86
N VAL A 139 -19.07 0.74 -0.21
CA VAL A 139 -18.89 1.16 -1.61
C VAL A 139 -19.70 2.42 -1.94
N GLN A 140 -20.95 2.49 -1.50
CA GLN A 140 -21.87 3.58 -1.83
C GLN A 140 -21.48 4.92 -1.20
N GLU A 141 -20.65 4.89 -0.16
CA GLU A 141 -20.20 6.09 0.55
C GLU A 141 -18.77 6.49 0.19
N CYS A 142 -18.07 5.66 -0.59
CA CYS A 142 -16.68 5.92 -0.97
C CYS A 142 -16.63 6.96 -2.10
N PRO A 143 -16.02 8.14 -1.87
CA PRO A 143 -15.93 9.17 -2.90
C PRO A 143 -14.76 8.95 -3.88
N TYR A 144 -13.98 7.91 -3.69
CA TYR A 144 -12.76 7.64 -4.46
C TYR A 144 -13.00 6.52 -5.47
N ASP A 145 -12.40 6.68 -6.64
CA ASP A 145 -12.49 5.76 -7.77
C ASP A 145 -11.10 5.18 -8.09
N TRP A 146 -11.01 3.86 -8.16
CA TRP A 146 -9.83 3.13 -8.64
C TRP A 146 -10.15 2.35 -9.92
N GLY A 147 -11.34 2.51 -10.48
CA GLY A 147 -11.78 1.76 -11.67
C GLY A 147 -10.84 1.90 -12.87
N VAL A 148 -10.97 0.97 -13.81
CA VAL A 148 -10.12 0.85 -15.00
C VAL A 148 -10.01 2.17 -15.77
N GLU A 149 -11.13 2.84 -16.04
CA GLU A 149 -11.16 4.12 -16.76
C GLU A 149 -10.43 5.25 -15.99
N ARG A 150 -10.50 5.23 -14.68
CA ARG A 150 -9.75 6.18 -13.85
C ARG A 150 -8.25 5.95 -13.96
N ARG A 151 -7.82 4.68 -13.92
CA ARG A 151 -6.40 4.28 -14.04
C ARG A 151 -5.82 4.57 -15.41
N LEU A 152 -6.63 4.43 -16.45
CA LEU A 152 -6.21 4.69 -17.85
C LEU A 152 -6.32 6.16 -18.27
N ARG A 153 -6.75 7.05 -17.38
CA ARG A 153 -6.88 8.47 -17.72
C ARG A 153 -5.53 9.10 -18.04
N GLY A 154 -5.40 9.64 -19.27
CA GLY A 154 -4.15 10.25 -19.75
C GLY A 154 -3.10 9.25 -20.22
N ARG A 155 -3.41 7.94 -20.23
CA ARG A 155 -2.53 6.91 -20.83
C ARG A 155 -2.75 6.84 -22.33
N ASP A 156 -1.68 6.51 -23.04
CA ASP A 156 -1.68 6.39 -24.50
C ASP A 156 -2.61 5.27 -24.99
N GLU A 157 -3.11 5.40 -26.22
CA GLU A 157 -3.93 4.40 -26.89
C GLU A 157 -3.23 3.03 -26.98
N ALA A 158 -1.92 3.01 -27.14
CA ALA A 158 -1.12 1.78 -27.15
C ALA A 158 -1.20 1.00 -25.83
N VAL A 159 -1.31 1.70 -24.68
CA VAL A 159 -1.52 1.08 -23.36
C VAL A 159 -2.90 0.44 -23.30
N ARG A 160 -3.94 1.13 -23.77
CA ARG A 160 -5.32 0.61 -23.83
C ARG A 160 -5.42 -0.63 -24.71
N GLN A 161 -4.82 -0.58 -25.92
CA GLN A 161 -4.79 -1.71 -26.84
C GLN A 161 -4.04 -2.92 -26.25
N ARG A 162 -2.94 -2.69 -25.54
CA ARG A 162 -2.18 -3.76 -24.90
C ARG A 162 -2.95 -4.41 -23.75
N LEU A 163 -3.72 -3.61 -22.99
CA LEU A 163 -4.52 -4.10 -21.89
C LEU A 163 -5.74 -4.90 -22.38
N GLY A 164 -6.36 -4.46 -23.48
CA GLY A 164 -7.61 -5.04 -24.00
C GLY A 164 -8.84 -4.66 -23.19
N GLU A 165 -9.96 -5.32 -23.49
CA GLU A 165 -11.22 -5.09 -22.80
C GLU A 165 -11.19 -5.62 -21.36
N PRO A 166 -11.72 -4.85 -20.39
CA PRO A 166 -11.80 -5.32 -19.03
C PRO A 166 -12.78 -6.49 -18.90
N PRO A 167 -12.47 -7.49 -18.08
CA PRO A 167 -13.44 -8.52 -17.72
C PRO A 167 -14.65 -7.89 -17.02
N ALA A 168 -15.82 -8.54 -17.12
CA ALA A 168 -17.00 -8.10 -16.39
C ALA A 168 -16.69 -8.02 -14.89
N VAL A 169 -17.21 -6.99 -14.21
CA VAL A 169 -17.01 -6.80 -12.77
C VAL A 169 -17.56 -8.03 -12.02
N ASP A 170 -16.72 -8.62 -11.18
CA ASP A 170 -17.12 -9.71 -10.29
C ASP A 170 -17.79 -9.15 -9.03
N ARG A 171 -17.07 -8.32 -8.28
CA ARG A 171 -17.59 -7.68 -7.09
C ARG A 171 -16.96 -6.31 -6.88
N LEU A 172 -17.77 -5.25 -6.84
CA LEU A 172 -17.32 -3.93 -6.43
C LEU A 172 -17.06 -3.91 -4.92
N VAL A 173 -15.91 -3.36 -4.56
CA VAL A 173 -15.46 -3.16 -3.18
C VAL A 173 -14.72 -1.82 -3.09
N VAL A 174 -14.44 -1.37 -1.88
CA VAL A 174 -13.44 -0.33 -1.67
C VAL A 174 -12.08 -1.03 -1.61
N CYS A 175 -11.31 -0.92 -2.67
CA CYS A 175 -9.97 -1.48 -2.77
C CYS A 175 -8.95 -0.65 -2.00
N HIS A 176 -7.89 -1.30 -1.53
CA HIS A 176 -6.65 -0.66 -1.08
C HIS A 176 -6.00 0.14 -2.21
N GLY A 177 -6.01 -0.45 -3.41
CA GLY A 177 -5.49 0.14 -4.63
C GLY A 177 -3.97 -0.01 -4.84
N ASP A 178 -3.25 -0.39 -3.78
CA ASP A 178 -1.84 -0.83 -3.80
C ASP A 178 -1.65 -1.92 -2.73
N ALA A 179 -2.29 -3.06 -2.92
CA ALA A 179 -2.37 -4.16 -1.96
C ALA A 179 -1.09 -5.01 -1.89
N CYS A 180 0.09 -4.38 -2.04
CA CYS A 180 1.39 -5.04 -1.92
C CYS A 180 1.65 -5.53 -0.49
N ALA A 181 2.38 -6.63 -0.34
CA ALA A 181 2.69 -7.25 0.95
C ALA A 181 3.25 -6.27 1.99
N PRO A 182 4.16 -5.32 1.67
CA PRO A 182 4.67 -4.34 2.63
C PRO A 182 3.58 -3.52 3.32
N ASN A 183 2.43 -3.33 2.67
CA ASN A 183 1.33 -2.48 3.12
C ASN A 183 0.34 -3.18 4.07
N THR A 184 0.58 -4.45 4.38
CA THR A 184 -0.18 -5.22 5.39
C THR A 184 0.67 -5.39 6.66
N LEU A 185 0.07 -5.12 7.82
CA LEU A 185 0.69 -5.33 9.12
C LEU A 185 0.10 -6.56 9.83
N LEU A 186 0.95 -7.28 10.55
CA LEU A 186 0.59 -8.43 11.36
C LEU A 186 0.97 -8.21 12.81
N HIS A 187 0.12 -8.65 13.72
CA HIS A 187 0.44 -8.82 15.14
C HIS A 187 1.48 -9.92 15.34
N ASP A 188 2.13 -9.94 16.50
CA ASP A 188 3.16 -10.95 16.81
C ASP A 188 2.66 -12.40 16.82
N ASP A 189 1.37 -12.63 16.88
CA ASP A 189 0.72 -13.95 16.74
C ASP A 189 0.39 -14.34 15.28
N GLY A 190 0.77 -13.50 14.31
CA GLY A 190 0.52 -13.72 12.87
C GLY A 190 -0.88 -13.34 12.40
N THR A 191 -1.72 -12.77 13.27
CA THR A 191 -3.02 -12.25 12.84
C THR A 191 -2.88 -10.89 12.17
N PHE A 192 -3.83 -10.57 11.30
CA PHE A 192 -3.89 -9.27 10.63
C PHE A 192 -4.05 -8.12 11.65
N ALA A 193 -3.24 -7.08 11.54
CA ALA A 193 -3.25 -5.90 12.41
C ALA A 193 -3.80 -4.65 11.72
N GLY A 194 -3.51 -4.45 10.43
CA GLY A 194 -3.97 -3.28 9.70
C GLY A 194 -3.33 -3.12 8.33
N HIS A 195 -3.85 -2.16 7.57
CA HIS A 195 -3.27 -1.71 6.30
C HIS A 195 -2.70 -0.31 6.42
N VAL A 196 -1.62 -0.04 5.71
CA VAL A 196 -0.96 1.27 5.58
C VAL A 196 -0.83 1.64 4.10
N ASP A 197 -0.52 2.90 3.80
CA ASP A 197 -0.33 3.38 2.42
C ASP A 197 -1.60 3.32 1.57
N LEU A 198 -2.64 4.04 2.02
CA LEU A 198 -3.94 4.06 1.36
C LEU A 198 -4.08 5.17 0.30
N GLY A 199 -2.97 5.69 -0.22
CA GLY A 199 -2.97 6.76 -1.22
C GLY A 199 -3.72 6.45 -2.51
N SER A 200 -3.92 5.17 -2.80
CA SER A 200 -4.66 4.68 -3.97
C SER A 200 -6.04 4.10 -3.65
N LEU A 201 -6.52 4.20 -2.39
CA LEU A 201 -7.81 3.65 -2.00
C LEU A 201 -8.94 4.18 -2.90
N GLY A 202 -9.82 3.30 -3.36
CA GLY A 202 -10.98 3.67 -4.18
C GLY A 202 -11.83 2.47 -4.59
N VAL A 203 -13.01 2.74 -5.14
CA VAL A 203 -13.94 1.71 -5.59
C VAL A 203 -13.44 1.05 -6.88
N ALA A 204 -13.34 -0.27 -6.87
CA ALA A 204 -13.02 -1.09 -8.04
C ALA A 204 -13.54 -2.52 -7.88
N ASP A 205 -13.29 -3.37 -8.87
CA ASP A 205 -13.42 -4.82 -8.73
C ASP A 205 -12.41 -5.33 -7.69
N ARG A 206 -12.81 -6.25 -6.82
CA ARG A 206 -11.94 -6.87 -5.79
C ARG A 206 -10.64 -7.47 -6.35
N TRP A 207 -10.64 -7.83 -7.64
CA TRP A 207 -9.46 -8.36 -8.32
C TRP A 207 -8.36 -7.32 -8.54
N ALA A 208 -8.68 -6.03 -8.45
CA ALA A 208 -7.67 -4.97 -8.44
C ALA A 208 -6.67 -5.12 -7.28
N ASP A 209 -7.16 -5.54 -6.10
CA ASP A 209 -6.31 -5.83 -4.95
C ASP A 209 -5.80 -7.27 -4.96
N LEU A 210 -6.67 -8.25 -5.17
CA LEU A 210 -6.33 -9.66 -5.05
C LEU A 210 -5.22 -10.11 -6.01
N ALA A 211 -5.26 -9.63 -7.26
CA ALA A 211 -4.26 -9.98 -8.25
C ALA A 211 -2.87 -9.44 -7.88
N VAL A 212 -2.81 -8.22 -7.36
CA VAL A 212 -1.56 -7.56 -6.96
C VAL A 212 -1.03 -8.12 -5.63
N ALA A 213 -1.91 -8.33 -4.65
CA ALA A 213 -1.54 -8.91 -3.36
C ALA A 213 -0.90 -10.29 -3.52
N ALA A 214 -1.55 -11.17 -4.29
CA ALA A 214 -1.03 -12.49 -4.59
C ALA A 214 0.30 -12.43 -5.37
N TRP A 215 0.40 -11.55 -6.35
CA TRP A 215 1.65 -11.34 -7.11
C TRP A 215 2.77 -10.81 -6.24
N SER A 216 2.46 -9.90 -5.31
CA SER A 216 3.42 -9.34 -4.36
C SER A 216 4.06 -10.40 -3.46
N THR A 217 3.39 -11.53 -3.19
CA THR A 217 4.00 -12.64 -2.45
C THR A 217 5.19 -13.26 -3.20
N GLU A 218 5.13 -13.35 -4.53
CA GLU A 218 6.24 -13.86 -5.34
C GLU A 218 7.50 -12.99 -5.22
N TRP A 219 7.31 -11.66 -5.15
CA TRP A 219 8.44 -10.71 -5.05
C TRP A 219 9.10 -10.70 -3.68
N ASN A 220 8.31 -10.95 -2.63
CA ASN A 220 8.76 -10.81 -1.25
C ASN A 220 9.14 -12.14 -0.60
N TYR A 221 8.52 -13.26 -1.04
CA TYR A 221 8.68 -14.56 -0.40
C TYR A 221 9.14 -15.67 -1.37
N GLY A 222 9.09 -15.41 -2.67
CA GLY A 222 9.25 -16.42 -3.70
C GLY A 222 7.93 -17.08 -4.10
N PRO A 223 7.94 -18.02 -5.07
CA PRO A 223 6.75 -18.63 -5.65
C PRO A 223 5.99 -19.54 -4.66
N GLY A 224 4.68 -19.69 -4.89
CA GLY A 224 3.85 -20.71 -4.23
C GLY A 224 2.98 -20.20 -3.08
N TYR A 225 2.95 -18.91 -2.80
CA TYR A 225 2.13 -18.33 -1.72
C TYR A 225 0.89 -17.55 -2.23
N ASP A 226 0.77 -17.37 -3.54
CA ASP A 226 -0.37 -16.71 -4.17
C ASP A 226 -1.70 -17.41 -3.88
N GLY A 227 -1.74 -18.74 -3.96
CA GLY A 227 -2.90 -19.56 -3.60
C GLY A 227 -3.35 -19.35 -2.16
N VAL A 228 -2.40 -19.17 -1.22
CA VAL A 228 -2.71 -18.92 0.19
C VAL A 228 -3.47 -17.60 0.39
N VAL A 229 -3.15 -16.57 -0.41
CA VAL A 229 -3.88 -15.29 -0.36
C VAL A 229 -5.33 -15.48 -0.78
N TYR A 230 -5.58 -16.19 -1.90
CA TYR A 230 -6.94 -16.44 -2.41
C TYR A 230 -7.76 -17.29 -1.45
N ASP A 231 -7.18 -18.37 -0.92
CA ASP A 231 -7.82 -19.27 0.06
C ASP A 231 -8.19 -18.51 1.33
N ALA A 232 -7.27 -17.71 1.86
CA ALA A 232 -7.50 -16.92 3.07
C ALA A 232 -8.51 -15.78 2.87
N TYR A 233 -8.60 -15.22 1.67
CA TYR A 233 -9.65 -14.28 1.29
C TYR A 233 -11.01 -14.99 1.11
N GLY A 234 -11.03 -16.25 0.73
CA GLY A 234 -12.23 -17.04 0.48
C GLY A 234 -12.76 -16.90 -0.95
N VAL A 235 -11.88 -16.97 -1.95
CA VAL A 235 -12.22 -16.93 -3.38
C VAL A 235 -11.35 -17.92 -4.16
N ALA A 236 -11.93 -18.60 -5.15
CA ALA A 236 -11.15 -19.37 -6.12
C ALA A 236 -10.38 -18.41 -7.05
N PRO A 237 -9.12 -18.72 -7.43
CA PRO A 237 -8.37 -17.90 -8.37
C PRO A 237 -9.07 -17.87 -9.75
N ASP A 238 -9.13 -16.67 -10.34
CA ASP A 238 -9.64 -16.43 -11.70
C ASP A 238 -8.47 -15.99 -12.59
N PRO A 239 -7.94 -16.86 -13.44
CA PRO A 239 -6.77 -16.59 -14.25
C PRO A 239 -6.92 -15.38 -15.19
N GLU A 240 -8.11 -15.16 -15.74
CA GLU A 240 -8.38 -14.05 -16.66
C GLU A 240 -8.29 -12.70 -15.90
N ARG A 241 -8.99 -12.58 -14.79
CA ARG A 241 -8.96 -11.38 -13.95
C ARG A 241 -7.59 -11.13 -13.34
N ILE A 242 -6.92 -12.17 -12.88
CA ILE A 242 -5.55 -12.08 -12.35
C ILE A 242 -4.61 -11.50 -13.41
N ALA A 243 -4.64 -12.05 -14.63
CA ALA A 243 -3.80 -11.57 -15.71
C ALA A 243 -4.10 -10.11 -16.07
N TYR A 244 -5.38 -9.77 -16.19
CA TYR A 244 -5.82 -8.42 -16.52
C TYR A 244 -5.39 -7.38 -15.49
N TYR A 245 -5.69 -7.61 -14.21
CA TYR A 245 -5.40 -6.63 -13.15
C TYR A 245 -3.91 -6.52 -12.80
N ARG A 246 -3.12 -7.58 -12.96
CA ARG A 246 -1.65 -7.51 -12.91
C ARG A 246 -1.09 -6.62 -14.03
N LEU A 247 -1.61 -6.80 -15.26
CA LEU A 247 -1.20 -5.98 -16.39
C LEU A 247 -1.64 -4.52 -16.24
N LEU A 248 -2.86 -4.26 -15.77
CA LEU A 248 -3.34 -2.90 -15.46
C LEU A 248 -2.45 -2.21 -14.43
N TRP A 249 -2.07 -2.90 -13.36
CA TRP A 249 -1.18 -2.36 -12.33
C TRP A 249 0.22 -2.03 -12.87
N ASP A 250 0.75 -2.84 -13.79
CA ASP A 250 2.09 -2.68 -14.38
C ASP A 250 2.13 -1.54 -15.43
N LEU A 251 0.99 -1.22 -16.08
CA LEU A 251 0.89 -0.25 -17.17
C LEU A 251 0.31 1.12 -16.75
N ALA A 252 -0.44 1.19 -15.69
CA ALA A 252 -1.22 2.33 -15.24
C ALA A 252 -0.74 2.80 -13.87
#